data_8a73e30062020995480a22bb5d380d04
#
_entry.id   8a73e30062020995480a22bb5d380d04
#
_cell.length_a   1.000
_cell.length_b   1.000
_cell.length_c   1.000
_cell.angle_alpha   90.00
_cell.angle_beta   90.00
_cell.angle_gamma   90.00
#
_symmetry.space_group_name_H-M   'P 1'
#
loop_
_entity.id
_entity.type
_entity.pdbx_description
1 polymer ?
#
loop_
_entity_poly.entity_id
_entity_poly.type
_entity_poly.pdbx_seq_one_letter_code
_entity_poly.pdbx_strand_id
1 'polypeptide(L)'
;MNITTRDFLQMLYLKCTEGCITITTLPDSRNEHIPVTELDKAAERIKVLGTSANTYYCVALRQEGLPSSVRGGIGQIHTVVCMVADVDVLGPAHKETALPKTEEEAIAFVNSLKLKPSIIVRSGNGVHAIWPLNEPFIIHNEDEREQIRELSAGFGMYVIAEGRKKGWKLDNVQDVPRMFRAPGSLNFKSNPPKRCEVYSAEEFRYPVTAFKEFKRITEIVEFHAESDLVGPAERMCEKCAFIDYCIENAATLPEPMWYTMISIVAITEDGQKKVHERSETYPGYSYDLSLI
;
A
#
# COMPACT_ATOMS: atom_id res chain seq x y z
N MET A 1 -2.79 14.81 25.54
CA MET A 1 -1.31 14.78 25.63
C MET A 1 -0.74 15.19 24.28
N ASN A 2 0.30 16.02 24.27
CA ASN A 2 0.96 16.36 23.00
C ASN A 2 2.06 15.31 22.74
N ILE A 3 1.76 14.31 21.89
CA ILE A 3 2.69 13.24 21.57
C ILE A 3 3.70 13.76 20.56
N THR A 4 4.98 13.78 20.92
CA THR A 4 6.04 14.22 20.03
C THR A 4 6.34 13.20 18.93
N THR A 5 7.04 13.61 17.88
CA THR A 5 7.52 12.69 16.82
C THR A 5 8.37 11.57 17.42
N ARG A 6 9.20 11.89 18.40
CA ARG A 6 10.05 10.90 19.08
C ARG A 6 9.22 9.86 19.84
N ASP A 7 8.20 10.33 20.59
CA ASP A 7 7.29 9.44 21.32
C ASP A 7 6.52 8.53 20.38
N PHE A 8 6.04 9.07 19.26
CA PHE A 8 5.38 8.30 18.20
C PHE A 8 6.27 7.20 17.66
N LEU A 9 7.52 7.51 17.29
CA LEU A 9 8.48 6.53 16.80
C LEU A 9 8.79 5.46 17.86
N GLN A 10 8.93 5.86 19.13
CA GLN A 10 9.13 4.93 20.25
C GLN A 10 7.95 3.98 20.41
N MET A 11 6.73 4.50 20.30
CA MET A 11 5.51 3.66 20.39
C MET A 11 5.40 2.71 19.20
N LEU A 12 5.76 3.15 18.00
CA LEU A 12 5.63 2.34 16.80
C LEU A 12 6.67 1.22 16.76
N TYR A 13 7.94 1.54 17.01
CA TYR A 13 9.07 0.62 16.89
C TYR A 13 9.51 0.00 18.23
N LEU A 14 8.61 -0.01 19.21
CA LEU A 14 8.84 -0.71 20.46
C LEU A 14 9.28 -2.15 20.21
N LYS A 15 10.34 -2.60 20.90
CA LYS A 15 10.98 -3.92 20.74
C LYS A 15 11.77 -4.15 19.44
N CYS A 16 11.92 -3.17 18.57
CA CYS A 16 12.80 -3.29 17.41
C CYS A 16 14.22 -2.91 17.78
N THR A 17 15.16 -3.78 17.43
CA THR A 17 16.60 -3.59 17.67
C THR A 17 17.42 -3.54 16.38
N GLU A 18 16.81 -3.94 15.25
CA GLU A 18 17.46 -4.04 13.95
C GLU A 18 16.59 -3.41 12.86
N GLY A 19 17.25 -3.04 11.76
CA GLY A 19 16.61 -2.41 10.61
C GLY A 19 16.58 -0.89 10.67
N CYS A 20 16.17 -0.26 9.58
CA CYS A 20 16.21 1.18 9.39
C CYS A 20 14.82 1.78 9.19
N ILE A 21 14.58 2.91 9.86
CA ILE A 21 13.50 3.84 9.56
C ILE A 21 13.87 4.57 8.27
N THR A 22 13.05 4.44 7.24
CA THR A 22 13.27 5.18 5.99
C THR A 22 12.43 6.44 5.99
N ILE A 23 13.09 7.59 5.84
CA ILE A 23 12.47 8.90 5.68
C ILE A 23 12.64 9.31 4.21
N THR A 24 11.59 9.80 3.59
CA THR A 24 11.61 10.28 2.19
C THR A 24 10.99 11.66 2.09
N THR A 25 11.63 12.55 1.35
CA THR A 25 11.07 13.88 1.02
C THR A 25 10.59 13.92 -0.43
N LEU A 26 9.53 14.70 -0.67
CA LEU A 26 9.03 15.01 -2.01
C LEU A 26 8.98 16.54 -2.21
N PRO A 27 9.29 17.04 -3.45
CA PRO A 27 9.33 16.30 -4.71
C PRO A 27 10.69 15.66 -5.08
N ASP A 28 11.76 16.00 -4.39
CA ASP A 28 13.14 15.61 -4.72
C ASP A 28 13.48 14.13 -4.47
N SER A 29 12.55 13.36 -3.89
CA SER A 29 12.66 11.92 -3.65
C SER A 29 13.95 11.50 -2.90
N ARG A 30 14.44 12.34 -2.00
CA ARG A 30 15.57 12.01 -1.12
C ARG A 30 15.17 11.00 -0.08
N ASN A 31 16.02 10.00 0.13
CA ASN A 31 15.81 9.00 1.15
C ASN A 31 16.93 9.06 2.20
N GLU A 32 16.55 8.87 3.47
CA GLU A 32 17.47 8.67 4.58
C GLU A 32 17.07 7.38 5.29
N HIS A 33 18.03 6.50 5.52
CA HIS A 33 17.84 5.25 6.26
C HIS A 33 18.55 5.36 7.60
N ILE A 34 17.80 5.49 8.67
CA ILE A 34 18.31 5.72 10.02
C ILE A 34 18.07 4.45 10.83
N PRO A 35 19.11 3.87 11.46
CA PRO A 35 18.94 2.70 12.32
C PRO A 35 17.81 2.93 13.35
N VAL A 36 16.99 1.92 13.56
CA VAL A 36 15.87 2.01 14.51
C VAL A 36 16.30 2.32 15.94
N THR A 37 17.55 2.01 16.27
CA THR A 37 18.18 2.35 17.55
C THR A 37 18.48 3.85 17.73
N GLU A 38 18.41 4.64 16.64
CA GLU A 38 18.69 6.09 16.65
C GLU A 38 17.39 6.92 16.54
N LEU A 39 16.36 6.62 17.37
CA LEU A 39 15.05 7.27 17.30
C LEU A 39 15.11 8.80 17.44
N ASP A 40 16.01 9.32 18.28
CA ASP A 40 16.17 10.77 18.48
C ASP A 40 16.64 11.44 17.18
N LYS A 41 17.59 10.81 16.48
CA LYS A 41 18.08 11.27 15.18
C LYS A 41 16.95 11.21 14.12
N ALA A 42 16.19 10.13 14.07
CA ALA A 42 15.07 9.99 13.14
C ALA A 42 14.00 11.08 13.39
N ALA A 43 13.65 11.33 14.65
CA ALA A 43 12.70 12.37 15.04
C ALA A 43 13.18 13.78 14.67
N GLU A 44 14.45 14.09 14.91
CA GLU A 44 15.03 15.39 14.54
C GLU A 44 15.07 15.57 13.01
N ARG A 45 15.43 14.50 12.26
CA ARG A 45 15.39 14.57 10.79
C ARG A 45 14.00 14.83 10.25
N ILE A 46 12.98 14.13 10.76
CA ILE A 46 11.58 14.38 10.39
C ILE A 46 11.20 15.82 10.66
N LYS A 47 11.56 16.36 11.83
CA LYS A 47 11.26 17.72 12.22
C LYS A 47 11.93 18.74 11.29
N VAL A 48 13.22 18.59 11.04
CA VAL A 48 13.99 19.50 10.16
C VAL A 48 13.43 19.48 8.74
N LEU A 49 13.31 18.29 8.15
CA LEU A 49 12.84 18.13 6.77
C LEU A 49 11.36 18.55 6.63
N GLY A 50 10.55 18.25 7.64
CA GLY A 50 9.10 18.50 7.67
C GLY A 50 8.70 19.96 7.71
N THR A 51 9.63 20.90 7.94
CA THR A 51 9.37 22.35 7.88
C THR A 51 9.38 22.92 6.47
N SER A 52 10.01 22.22 5.49
CA SER A 52 10.26 22.75 4.14
C SER A 52 9.84 21.80 3.02
N ALA A 53 9.60 20.51 3.32
CA ALA A 53 9.26 19.52 2.31
C ALA A 53 8.16 18.56 2.82
N ASN A 54 7.41 17.97 1.88
CA ASN A 54 6.53 16.87 2.19
C ASN A 54 7.35 15.68 2.65
N THR A 55 7.34 15.39 3.95
CA THR A 55 8.17 14.38 4.60
C THR A 55 7.35 13.15 4.95
N TYR A 56 7.84 11.99 4.55
CA TYR A 56 7.21 10.69 4.73
C TYR A 56 8.16 9.74 5.45
N TYR A 57 7.60 8.78 6.16
CA TYR A 57 8.34 7.67 6.75
C TYR A 57 7.72 6.34 6.33
N CYS A 58 8.52 5.27 6.28
CA CYS A 58 7.99 3.93 6.11
C CYS A 58 7.54 3.39 7.47
N VAL A 59 6.32 2.83 7.52
CA VAL A 59 5.82 2.20 8.75
C VAL A 59 6.53 0.89 9.08
N ALA A 60 7.03 0.18 8.07
CA ALA A 60 7.87 -0.99 8.22
C ALA A 60 9.37 -0.60 8.23
N LEU A 61 10.20 -1.37 8.88
CA LEU A 61 11.66 -1.18 8.85
C LEU A 61 12.27 -1.86 7.62
N ARG A 62 13.22 -1.18 7.00
CA ARG A 62 14.01 -1.74 5.91
C ARG A 62 15.32 -2.34 6.42
N GLN A 63 15.89 -3.23 5.62
CA GLN A 63 17.24 -3.76 5.87
C GLN A 63 18.29 -2.65 5.91
N GLU A 64 19.36 -2.85 6.63
CA GLU A 64 20.49 -1.94 6.69
C GLU A 64 21.30 -1.91 5.39
N GLY A 65 22.09 -0.86 5.21
CA GLY A 65 23.00 -0.73 4.06
C GLY A 65 22.37 -0.26 2.76
N LEU A 66 21.10 0.13 2.75
CA LEU A 66 20.49 0.70 1.56
C LEU A 66 21.08 2.09 1.25
N PRO A 67 21.46 2.38 -0.01
CA PRO A 67 21.93 3.69 -0.40
C PRO A 67 20.77 4.70 -0.42
N SER A 68 21.06 5.97 -0.16
CA SER A 68 20.06 7.07 -0.15
C SER A 68 19.34 7.29 -1.48
N SER A 69 19.89 6.80 -2.59
CA SER A 69 19.26 6.81 -3.92
C SER A 69 18.11 5.80 -4.06
N VAL A 70 18.04 4.83 -3.16
CA VAL A 70 17.06 3.73 -3.20
C VAL A 70 16.10 3.87 -2.05
N ARG A 71 14.80 4.07 -2.33
CA ARG A 71 13.77 4.05 -1.30
C ARG A 71 13.54 2.65 -0.72
N GLY A 72 13.68 1.64 -1.55
CA GLY A 72 13.41 0.24 -1.23
C GLY A 72 11.93 -0.16 -1.40
N GLY A 73 11.70 -1.35 -1.93
CA GLY A 73 10.40 -2.00 -2.09
C GLY A 73 10.19 -3.12 -1.06
N ILE A 74 9.29 -4.04 -1.36
CA ILE A 74 8.94 -5.16 -0.47
C ILE A 74 10.13 -6.08 -0.18
N GLY A 75 11.00 -6.32 -1.17
CA GLY A 75 12.21 -7.14 -1.03
C GLY A 75 13.23 -6.59 -0.05
N GLN A 76 13.19 -5.29 0.27
CA GLN A 76 14.07 -4.64 1.23
C GLN A 76 13.43 -4.43 2.62
N ILE A 77 12.20 -4.91 2.83
CA ILE A 77 11.59 -4.86 4.16
C ILE A 77 12.21 -5.96 5.03
N HIS A 78 12.69 -5.53 6.20
CA HIS A 78 13.24 -6.39 7.25
C HIS A 78 12.18 -6.75 8.31
N THR A 79 11.43 -5.74 8.78
CA THR A 79 10.50 -5.93 9.89
C THR A 79 9.19 -5.18 9.67
N VAL A 80 8.07 -5.85 9.89
CA VAL A 80 6.74 -5.23 9.92
C VAL A 80 6.29 -5.09 11.36
N VAL A 81 5.90 -3.88 11.74
CA VAL A 81 5.55 -3.54 13.13
C VAL A 81 4.08 -3.22 13.34
N CYS A 82 3.32 -3.04 12.26
CA CYS A 82 1.91 -2.67 12.33
C CYS A 82 1.16 -3.00 11.04
N MET A 83 -0.17 -3.07 11.13
CA MET A 83 -1.07 -2.87 9.99
C MET A 83 -1.51 -1.42 9.94
N VAL A 84 -1.88 -0.94 8.76
CA VAL A 84 -2.20 0.48 8.53
C VAL A 84 -3.39 0.64 7.59
N ALA A 85 -4.05 1.78 7.71
CA ALA A 85 -5.01 2.27 6.73
C ALA A 85 -4.83 3.79 6.55
N ASP A 86 -5.10 4.26 5.35
CA ASP A 86 -5.15 5.68 4.99
C ASP A 86 -6.58 6.03 4.59
N VAL A 87 -7.15 7.02 5.24
CA VAL A 87 -8.52 7.47 4.98
C VAL A 87 -8.46 8.96 4.66
N ASP A 88 -8.39 9.25 3.36
CA ASP A 88 -8.45 10.61 2.87
C ASP A 88 -9.82 11.24 3.15
N VAL A 89 -9.87 12.56 3.35
CA VAL A 89 -11.11 13.31 3.51
C VAL A 89 -11.35 14.24 2.34
N LEU A 90 -12.61 14.52 2.07
CA LEU A 90 -13.04 15.41 0.98
C LEU A 90 -12.35 16.78 1.10
N GLY A 91 -11.74 17.23 0.03
CA GLY A 91 -11.06 18.50 -0.01
C GLY A 91 -10.28 18.74 -1.31
N PRO A 92 -9.76 19.97 -1.51
CA PRO A 92 -9.09 20.34 -2.76
C PRO A 92 -7.78 19.58 -3.02
N ALA A 93 -7.25 18.88 -2.03
CA ALA A 93 -6.04 18.06 -2.16
C ALA A 93 -6.31 16.70 -2.86
N HIS A 94 -7.57 16.29 -2.96
CA HIS A 94 -7.98 15.01 -3.53
C HIS A 94 -8.93 15.20 -4.71
N LYS A 95 -8.76 14.36 -5.74
CA LYS A 95 -9.66 14.32 -6.91
C LYS A 95 -10.90 13.46 -6.67
N GLU A 96 -10.79 12.49 -5.76
CA GLU A 96 -11.90 11.60 -5.39
C GLU A 96 -12.92 12.38 -4.57
N THR A 97 -14.19 12.20 -4.87
CA THR A 97 -15.32 12.89 -4.22
C THR A 97 -16.13 11.98 -3.30
N ALA A 98 -15.98 10.67 -3.45
CA ALA A 98 -16.61 9.67 -2.60
C ALA A 98 -15.73 9.38 -1.38
N LEU A 99 -15.51 10.38 -0.53
CA LEU A 99 -14.68 10.34 0.67
C LEU A 99 -15.46 10.83 1.90
N PRO A 100 -15.01 10.53 3.12
CA PRO A 100 -15.51 11.18 4.34
C PRO A 100 -15.48 12.71 4.19
N LYS A 101 -16.48 13.39 4.69
CA LYS A 101 -16.56 14.85 4.58
C LYS A 101 -15.60 15.56 5.53
N THR A 102 -15.30 14.94 6.66
CA THR A 102 -14.45 15.53 7.71
C THR A 102 -13.49 14.49 8.30
N GLU A 103 -12.44 14.96 8.98
CA GLU A 103 -11.53 14.09 9.73
C GLU A 103 -12.25 13.35 10.87
N GLU A 104 -13.28 13.96 11.48
CA GLU A 104 -14.09 13.34 12.52
C GLU A 104 -14.88 12.15 11.99
N GLU A 105 -15.44 12.24 10.77
CA GLU A 105 -16.11 11.10 10.10
C GLU A 105 -15.10 9.97 9.82
N ALA A 106 -13.90 10.30 9.34
CA ALA A 106 -12.84 9.34 9.10
C ALA A 106 -12.38 8.67 10.41
N ILE A 107 -12.21 9.44 11.49
CA ILE A 107 -11.84 8.93 12.82
C ILE A 107 -12.96 8.02 13.39
N ALA A 108 -14.20 8.44 13.28
CA ALA A 108 -15.35 7.63 13.71
C ALA A 108 -15.40 6.29 12.93
N PHE A 109 -15.13 6.34 11.64
CA PHE A 109 -15.07 5.15 10.80
C PHE A 109 -13.99 4.17 11.24
N VAL A 110 -12.73 4.60 11.37
CA VAL A 110 -11.65 3.69 11.74
C VAL A 110 -11.84 3.12 13.15
N ASN A 111 -12.46 3.87 14.06
CA ASN A 111 -12.85 3.37 15.38
C ASN A 111 -14.05 2.41 15.37
N SER A 112 -14.84 2.39 14.31
CA SER A 112 -15.96 1.46 14.15
C SER A 112 -15.57 0.11 13.52
N LEU A 113 -14.33 -0.02 13.06
CA LEU A 113 -13.82 -1.27 12.49
C LEU A 113 -13.76 -2.38 13.55
N LYS A 114 -13.80 -3.63 13.13
CA LYS A 114 -13.76 -4.80 14.00
C LYS A 114 -12.55 -4.81 14.95
N LEU A 115 -11.39 -4.37 14.44
CA LEU A 115 -10.22 -4.06 15.26
C LEU A 115 -10.07 -2.54 15.30
N LYS A 116 -10.06 -1.98 16.53
CA LYS A 116 -9.88 -0.55 16.73
C LYS A 116 -8.40 -0.18 16.55
N PRO A 117 -8.04 0.90 15.83
CA PRO A 117 -6.64 1.35 15.77
C PRO A 117 -6.15 1.82 17.14
N SER A 118 -4.90 1.53 17.47
CA SER A 118 -4.29 2.05 18.71
C SER A 118 -3.74 3.46 18.51
N ILE A 119 -3.28 3.78 17.30
CA ILE A 119 -2.73 5.10 16.98
C ILE A 119 -3.50 5.69 15.80
N ILE A 120 -3.90 6.94 15.94
CA ILE A 120 -4.54 7.73 14.88
C ILE A 120 -3.71 8.98 14.66
N VAL A 121 -3.36 9.25 13.40
CA VAL A 121 -2.60 10.42 12.97
C VAL A 121 -3.46 11.25 12.03
N ARG A 122 -3.63 12.55 12.28
CA ARG A 122 -4.15 13.50 11.31
C ARG A 122 -3.04 13.86 10.32
N SER A 123 -3.22 13.50 9.05
CA SER A 123 -2.20 13.76 8.00
C SER A 123 -2.29 15.19 7.41
N GLY A 124 -3.29 15.95 7.84
CA GLY A 124 -3.63 17.28 7.34
C GLY A 124 -4.67 17.28 6.20
N ASN A 125 -4.88 16.16 5.50
CA ASN A 125 -5.93 16.00 4.50
C ASN A 125 -6.62 14.63 4.61
N GLY A 126 -6.47 13.96 5.76
CA GLY A 126 -7.02 12.66 6.05
C GLY A 126 -6.46 12.11 7.35
N VAL A 127 -6.64 10.81 7.55
CA VAL A 127 -6.32 10.10 8.77
C VAL A 127 -5.55 8.84 8.47
N HIS A 128 -4.38 8.66 9.09
CA HIS A 128 -3.71 7.37 9.13
C HIS A 128 -4.13 6.63 10.40
N ALA A 129 -4.64 5.43 10.24
CA ALA A 129 -4.97 4.54 11.35
C ALA A 129 -3.94 3.41 11.42
N ILE A 130 -3.42 3.13 12.61
CA ILE A 130 -2.30 2.24 12.83
C ILE A 130 -2.67 1.21 13.90
N TRP A 131 -2.42 -0.07 13.60
CA TRP A 131 -2.61 -1.21 14.47
C TRP A 131 -1.25 -1.84 14.78
N PRO A 132 -0.54 -1.39 15.82
CA PRO A 132 0.78 -1.92 16.17
C PRO A 132 0.70 -3.41 16.55
N LEU A 133 1.68 -4.18 16.10
CA LEU A 133 1.83 -5.58 16.50
C LEU A 133 2.45 -5.67 17.90
N ASN A 134 2.03 -6.64 18.71
CA ASN A 134 2.61 -6.89 20.03
C ASN A 134 4.05 -7.41 19.97
N GLU A 135 4.40 -8.13 18.89
CA GLU A 135 5.76 -8.54 18.55
C GLU A 135 6.05 -8.12 17.11
N PRO A 136 7.22 -7.52 16.83
CA PRO A 136 7.65 -7.22 15.47
C PRO A 136 7.70 -8.50 14.62
N PHE A 137 7.17 -8.45 13.42
CA PHE A 137 7.25 -9.54 12.46
C PHE A 137 8.52 -9.38 11.63
N ILE A 138 9.56 -10.12 11.99
CA ILE A 138 10.85 -10.13 11.28
C ILE A 138 10.74 -11.07 10.08
N ILE A 139 11.22 -10.65 8.92
CA ILE A 139 11.16 -11.41 7.67
C ILE A 139 12.50 -12.07 7.43
N HIS A 140 12.57 -13.39 7.56
CA HIS A 140 13.80 -14.17 7.37
C HIS A 140 13.86 -14.85 5.99
N ASN A 141 12.70 -15.06 5.34
CA ASN A 141 12.60 -15.78 4.08
C ASN A 141 11.41 -15.28 3.25
N GLU A 142 11.27 -15.81 2.03
CA GLU A 142 10.23 -15.38 1.09
C GLU A 142 8.83 -15.82 1.51
N ASP A 143 8.69 -16.99 2.15
CA ASP A 143 7.39 -17.46 2.64
C ASP A 143 6.82 -16.53 3.73
N GLU A 144 7.66 -16.07 4.65
CA GLU A 144 7.28 -15.08 5.66
C GLU A 144 6.94 -13.72 5.03
N ARG A 145 7.68 -13.34 3.99
CA ARG A 145 7.40 -12.11 3.22
C ARG A 145 6.03 -12.17 2.56
N GLU A 146 5.73 -13.29 1.91
CA GLU A 146 4.43 -13.50 1.29
C GLU A 146 3.32 -13.56 2.34
N GLN A 147 3.54 -14.27 3.44
CA GLN A 147 2.58 -14.35 4.55
C GLN A 147 2.19 -12.97 5.06
N ILE A 148 3.15 -12.09 5.36
CA ILE A 148 2.84 -10.76 5.89
C ILE A 148 2.23 -9.84 4.82
N ARG A 149 2.61 -10.02 3.55
CA ARG A 149 2.00 -9.33 2.41
C ARG A 149 0.53 -9.67 2.28
N GLU A 150 0.17 -10.96 2.35
CA GLU A 150 -1.21 -11.42 2.29
C GLU A 150 -2.05 -10.92 3.46
N LEU A 151 -1.50 -10.92 4.69
CA LEU A 151 -2.19 -10.41 5.86
C LEU A 151 -2.47 -8.91 5.75
N SER A 152 -1.48 -8.15 5.30
CA SER A 152 -1.63 -6.70 5.06
C SER A 152 -2.67 -6.43 3.97
N ALA A 153 -2.59 -7.15 2.85
CA ALA A 153 -3.53 -7.03 1.75
C ALA A 153 -4.97 -7.38 2.17
N GLY A 154 -5.15 -8.48 2.89
CA GLY A 154 -6.46 -8.91 3.36
C GLY A 154 -7.09 -7.88 4.31
N PHE A 155 -6.32 -7.38 5.27
CA PHE A 155 -6.79 -6.35 6.19
C PHE A 155 -7.14 -5.05 5.48
N GLY A 156 -6.30 -4.59 4.55
CA GLY A 156 -6.59 -3.40 3.75
C GLY A 156 -7.86 -3.55 2.90
N MET A 157 -8.08 -4.73 2.29
CA MET A 157 -9.31 -5.02 1.55
C MET A 157 -10.55 -5.00 2.45
N TYR A 158 -10.44 -5.50 3.68
CA TYR A 158 -11.50 -5.38 4.68
C TYR A 158 -11.84 -3.91 4.96
N VAL A 159 -10.84 -3.05 5.22
CA VAL A 159 -11.05 -1.62 5.46
C VAL A 159 -11.75 -0.95 4.27
N ILE A 160 -11.31 -1.24 3.05
CA ILE A 160 -11.94 -0.73 1.81
C ILE A 160 -13.40 -1.21 1.70
N ALA A 161 -13.67 -2.47 2.00
CA ALA A 161 -15.03 -3.02 1.95
C ALA A 161 -15.96 -2.33 2.96
N GLU A 162 -15.48 -2.07 4.18
CA GLU A 162 -16.24 -1.30 5.19
C GLU A 162 -16.47 0.16 4.74
N GLY A 163 -15.48 0.79 4.11
CA GLY A 163 -15.62 2.13 3.52
C GLY A 163 -16.67 2.17 2.40
N ARG A 164 -16.70 1.15 1.54
CA ARG A 164 -17.71 1.01 0.47
C ARG A 164 -19.15 0.96 0.99
N LYS A 165 -19.36 0.34 2.17
CA LYS A 165 -20.68 0.34 2.83
C LYS A 165 -21.16 1.74 3.23
N LYS A 166 -20.22 2.69 3.39
CA LYS A 166 -20.49 4.11 3.63
C LYS A 166 -20.62 4.93 2.34
N GLY A 167 -20.43 4.30 1.17
CA GLY A 167 -20.37 4.97 -0.12
C GLY A 167 -19.02 5.63 -0.41
N TRP A 168 -17.95 5.25 0.30
CA TRP A 168 -16.62 5.84 0.13
C TRP A 168 -15.72 4.96 -0.72
N LYS A 169 -14.83 5.61 -1.46
CA LYS A 169 -13.80 4.98 -2.27
C LYS A 169 -12.46 5.27 -1.63
N LEU A 170 -12.04 4.38 -0.72
CA LEU A 170 -10.78 4.49 -0.03
C LEU A 170 -9.63 3.96 -0.90
N ASP A 171 -8.45 4.58 -0.77
CA ASP A 171 -7.25 4.14 -1.46
C ASP A 171 -6.77 2.78 -0.96
N ASN A 172 -6.21 2.01 -1.90
CA ASN A 172 -5.56 0.76 -1.58
C ASN A 172 -4.14 1.02 -1.06
N VAL A 173 -3.96 0.95 0.27
CA VAL A 173 -2.67 1.18 0.94
C VAL A 173 -2.10 -0.11 1.54
N GLN A 174 -2.38 -1.25 0.92
CA GLN A 174 -2.06 -2.60 1.42
C GLN A 174 -0.58 -2.98 1.28
N ASP A 175 0.21 -2.21 0.57
CA ASP A 175 1.62 -2.50 0.35
C ASP A 175 2.45 -2.23 1.60
N VAL A 176 3.12 -3.26 2.09
CA VAL A 176 3.98 -3.22 3.29
C VAL A 176 5.03 -2.10 3.25
N PRO A 177 5.72 -1.80 2.11
CA PRO A 177 6.71 -0.74 2.02
C PRO A 177 6.11 0.68 1.94
N ARG A 178 4.81 0.85 2.25
CA ARG A 178 4.09 2.12 2.13
C ARG A 178 4.73 3.23 2.96
N MET A 179 4.76 4.39 2.36
CA MET A 179 5.22 5.62 2.99
C MET A 179 4.03 6.44 3.46
N PHE A 180 4.05 6.83 4.72
CA PHE A 180 3.04 7.69 5.32
C PHE A 180 3.63 9.04 5.69
N ARG A 181 2.82 10.09 5.69
CA ARG A 181 3.25 11.40 6.15
C ARG A 181 3.69 11.33 7.61
N ALA A 182 4.87 11.85 7.89
CA ALA A 182 5.46 11.74 9.21
C ALA A 182 4.81 12.71 10.21
N PRO A 183 4.34 12.23 11.37
CA PRO A 183 3.92 13.12 12.45
C PRO A 183 5.04 14.07 12.86
N GLY A 184 4.71 15.34 13.05
CA GLY A 184 5.66 16.43 13.32
C GLY A 184 6.06 17.22 12.05
N SER A 185 5.64 16.80 10.87
CA SER A 185 5.88 17.50 9.60
C SER A 185 4.68 18.35 9.16
N LEU A 186 4.88 19.17 8.13
CA LEU A 186 3.83 19.91 7.45
C LEU A 186 3.39 19.19 6.17
N ASN A 187 2.10 19.29 5.86
CA ASN A 187 1.52 18.84 4.60
C ASN A 187 1.40 20.02 3.63
N PHE A 188 2.30 20.07 2.67
CA PHE A 188 2.37 21.14 1.65
C PHE A 188 1.43 20.91 0.45
N LYS A 189 0.57 19.88 0.49
CA LYS A 189 -0.51 19.74 -0.51
C LYS A 189 -1.63 20.78 -0.32
N SER A 190 -1.65 21.46 0.83
CA SER A 190 -2.60 22.53 1.15
C SER A 190 -1.87 23.86 1.28
N ASN A 191 -2.56 24.96 1.02
CA ASN A 191 -2.08 26.31 1.25
C ASN A 191 -3.12 27.07 2.11
N PRO A 192 -2.79 27.45 3.36
CA PRO A 192 -1.52 27.22 4.06
C PRO A 192 -1.26 25.72 4.36
N PRO A 193 0.01 25.33 4.55
CA PRO A 193 0.36 23.96 4.90
C PRO A 193 -0.29 23.53 6.23
N LYS A 194 -0.79 22.31 6.29
CA LYS A 194 -1.44 21.74 7.48
C LYS A 194 -0.45 20.88 8.27
N ARG A 195 -0.64 20.80 9.58
CA ARG A 195 0.18 19.93 10.44
C ARG A 195 -0.18 18.45 10.26
N CYS A 196 0.82 17.59 10.29
CA CYS A 196 0.64 16.17 10.51
C CYS A 196 0.98 15.87 11.98
N GLU A 197 0.01 15.35 12.73
CA GLU A 197 0.17 15.16 14.17
C GLU A 197 -0.57 13.92 14.67
N VAL A 198 -0.12 13.35 15.78
CA VAL A 198 -0.80 12.25 16.43
C VAL A 198 -2.07 12.80 17.10
N TYR A 199 -3.23 12.29 16.66
CA TYR A 199 -4.52 12.65 17.25
C TYR A 199 -4.78 11.89 18.54
N SER A 200 -4.55 10.55 18.51
CA SER A 200 -4.68 9.70 19.69
C SER A 200 -3.72 8.52 19.60
N ALA A 201 -3.27 8.06 20.76
CA ALA A 201 -2.49 6.85 20.89
C ALA A 201 -2.85 6.15 22.20
N GLU A 202 -3.08 4.84 22.09
CA GLU A 202 -3.36 3.92 23.17
C GLU A 202 -2.28 2.81 23.18
N GLU A 203 -2.06 2.19 24.33
CA GLU A 203 -0.93 1.25 24.50
C GLU A 203 -1.21 -0.17 23.99
N PHE A 204 -2.47 -0.51 23.71
CA PHE A 204 -2.80 -1.87 23.27
C PHE A 204 -2.23 -2.19 21.87
N ARG A 205 -1.88 -3.45 21.69
CA ARG A 205 -1.27 -3.99 20.47
C ARG A 205 -1.93 -5.31 20.10
N TYR A 206 -1.74 -5.74 18.87
CA TYR A 206 -2.37 -6.93 18.32
C TYR A 206 -1.36 -8.04 18.05
N PRO A 207 -1.66 -9.30 18.36
CA PRO A 207 -0.89 -10.40 17.79
C PRO A 207 -1.11 -10.42 16.27
N VAL A 208 -0.10 -10.77 15.50
CA VAL A 208 -0.21 -10.87 14.04
C VAL A 208 -1.35 -11.83 13.61
N THR A 209 -1.64 -12.81 14.45
CA THR A 209 -2.74 -13.78 14.23
C THR A 209 -4.12 -13.14 14.25
N ALA A 210 -4.31 -11.96 14.86
CA ALA A 210 -5.58 -11.24 14.86
C ALA A 210 -5.99 -10.80 13.45
N PHE A 211 -5.03 -10.68 12.53
CA PHE A 211 -5.27 -10.28 11.14
C PHE A 211 -5.53 -11.47 10.19
N LYS A 212 -5.37 -12.73 10.68
CA LYS A 212 -5.59 -13.91 9.84
C LYS A 212 -7.04 -14.06 9.36
N GLU A 213 -8.00 -13.57 10.13
CA GLU A 213 -9.41 -13.61 9.73
C GLU A 213 -9.75 -12.71 8.53
N PHE A 214 -8.90 -11.70 8.27
CA PHE A 214 -9.00 -10.82 7.10
C PHE A 214 -8.15 -11.31 5.93
N LYS A 215 -7.32 -12.35 6.16
CA LYS A 215 -6.56 -12.95 5.08
C LYS A 215 -7.56 -13.26 3.97
N ARG A 216 -7.31 -12.72 2.80
CA ARG A 216 -8.08 -13.05 1.62
C ARG A 216 -8.07 -14.58 1.54
N ILE A 217 -9.22 -15.20 1.77
CA ILE A 217 -9.45 -16.50 1.20
C ILE A 217 -9.35 -16.20 -0.29
N THR A 218 -8.23 -16.56 -0.88
CA THR A 218 -8.19 -16.92 -2.27
C THR A 218 -8.96 -18.24 -2.34
N GLU A 219 -10.24 -18.22 -2.01
CA GLU A 219 -11.13 -18.97 -2.82
C GLU A 219 -10.79 -18.46 -4.20
N ILE A 220 -10.18 -19.30 -4.99
CA ILE A 220 -10.46 -19.31 -6.42
C ILE A 220 -11.97 -19.19 -6.41
N VAL A 221 -12.48 -17.97 -6.53
CA VAL A 221 -13.76 -17.75 -7.12
C VAL A 221 -13.45 -18.31 -8.51
N GLU A 222 -13.71 -19.61 -8.69
CA GLU A 222 -14.13 -20.06 -9.98
C GLU A 222 -15.23 -19.08 -10.32
N PHE A 223 -14.88 -18.09 -11.12
CA PHE A 223 -15.86 -17.33 -11.82
C PHE A 223 -16.55 -18.37 -12.68
N HIS A 224 -17.54 -19.03 -12.10
CA HIS A 224 -18.65 -19.51 -12.87
C HIS A 224 -19.25 -18.22 -13.40
N ALA A 225 -18.74 -17.81 -14.54
CA ALA A 225 -19.41 -16.85 -15.37
C ALA A 225 -20.74 -17.54 -15.79
N GLU A 226 -21.72 -17.53 -14.91
CA GLU A 226 -23.11 -17.50 -15.29
C GLU A 226 -23.33 -16.15 -15.96
N SER A 227 -22.66 -15.93 -17.06
CA SER A 227 -22.95 -14.76 -17.87
C SER A 227 -22.77 -15.16 -19.33
N ASP A 228 -23.84 -15.05 -20.06
CA ASP A 228 -23.88 -14.93 -21.51
C ASP A 228 -22.95 -13.82 -22.08
N LEU A 229 -22.05 -13.29 -21.26
CA LEU A 229 -21.15 -12.18 -21.52
C LEU A 229 -19.70 -12.60 -21.78
N VAL A 230 -19.30 -13.84 -21.44
CA VAL A 230 -17.97 -14.38 -21.76
C VAL A 230 -18.06 -15.08 -23.11
N GLY A 231 -17.63 -14.40 -24.13
CA GLY A 231 -17.50 -14.98 -25.47
C GLY A 231 -16.06 -15.42 -25.75
N PRO A 232 -15.83 -16.12 -26.88
CA PRO A 232 -14.48 -16.49 -27.30
C PRO A 232 -13.61 -15.26 -27.49
N ALA A 233 -12.29 -15.41 -27.18
CA ALA A 233 -11.29 -14.36 -27.29
C ALA A 233 -11.29 -13.67 -28.66
N GLU A 234 -11.56 -14.39 -29.71
CA GLU A 234 -11.63 -13.89 -31.08
C GLU A 234 -12.59 -12.71 -31.22
N ARG A 235 -13.79 -12.80 -30.64
CA ARG A 235 -14.79 -11.74 -30.69
C ARG A 235 -14.34 -10.46 -29.97
N MET A 236 -13.50 -10.59 -28.95
CA MET A 236 -12.91 -9.46 -28.24
C MET A 236 -11.74 -8.87 -29.05
N CYS A 237 -10.89 -9.71 -29.63
CA CYS A 237 -9.77 -9.30 -30.47
C CYS A 237 -10.24 -8.53 -31.72
N GLU A 238 -11.33 -8.93 -32.35
CA GLU A 238 -11.89 -8.23 -33.53
C GLU A 238 -12.50 -6.87 -33.23
N LYS A 239 -12.84 -6.57 -31.98
CA LYS A 239 -13.58 -5.33 -31.61
C LYS A 239 -12.79 -4.37 -30.72
N CYS A 240 -11.65 -4.80 -30.20
CA CYS A 240 -10.84 -3.98 -29.29
C CYS A 240 -9.60 -3.44 -30.00
N ALA A 241 -9.62 -2.19 -30.40
CA ALA A 241 -8.49 -1.54 -31.07
C ALA A 241 -7.19 -1.59 -30.26
N PHE A 242 -7.25 -1.69 -28.93
CA PHE A 242 -6.06 -1.87 -28.08
C PHE A 242 -5.45 -3.28 -28.26
N ILE A 243 -6.27 -4.32 -28.26
CA ILE A 243 -5.79 -5.70 -28.45
C ILE A 243 -5.25 -5.87 -29.86
N ASP A 244 -5.94 -5.35 -30.84
CA ASP A 244 -5.53 -5.36 -32.24
C ASP A 244 -4.16 -4.69 -32.43
N TYR A 245 -4.00 -3.48 -31.87
CA TYR A 245 -2.71 -2.78 -31.85
C TYR A 245 -1.60 -3.60 -31.19
N CYS A 246 -1.88 -4.25 -30.03
CA CYS A 246 -0.89 -5.06 -29.33
C CYS A 246 -0.47 -6.30 -30.15
N ILE A 247 -1.39 -6.93 -30.84
CA ILE A 247 -1.12 -8.08 -31.71
C ILE A 247 -0.26 -7.66 -32.90
N GLU A 248 -0.65 -6.59 -33.60
CA GLU A 248 0.07 -6.10 -34.77
C GLU A 248 1.51 -5.64 -34.44
N ASN A 249 1.74 -5.13 -33.23
CA ASN A 249 3.02 -4.60 -32.79
C ASN A 249 3.75 -5.50 -31.79
N ALA A 250 3.38 -6.75 -31.64
CA ALA A 250 3.89 -7.65 -30.61
C ALA A 250 5.42 -7.70 -30.52
N ALA A 251 6.13 -7.67 -31.66
CA ALA A 251 7.60 -7.72 -31.70
C ALA A 251 8.30 -6.50 -31.06
N THR A 252 7.62 -5.36 -30.94
CA THR A 252 8.17 -4.09 -30.42
C THR A 252 7.37 -3.53 -29.26
N LEU A 253 6.36 -4.28 -28.81
CA LEU A 253 5.42 -3.82 -27.79
C LEU A 253 6.13 -3.65 -26.41
N PRO A 254 5.92 -2.52 -25.70
CA PRO A 254 6.42 -2.39 -24.33
C PRO A 254 5.80 -3.42 -23.39
N GLU A 255 6.63 -3.99 -22.51
CA GLU A 255 6.23 -5.04 -21.56
C GLU A 255 4.92 -4.75 -20.78
N PRO A 256 4.68 -3.54 -20.23
CA PRO A 256 3.42 -3.25 -19.53
C PRO A 256 2.17 -3.34 -20.42
N MET A 257 2.28 -3.03 -21.69
CA MET A 257 1.18 -3.14 -22.64
C MET A 257 0.91 -4.60 -22.99
N TRP A 258 1.95 -5.39 -23.15
CA TRP A 258 1.83 -6.83 -23.40
C TRP A 258 1.13 -7.52 -22.21
N TYR A 259 1.56 -7.26 -20.95
CA TYR A 259 0.90 -7.79 -19.77
C TYR A 259 -0.57 -7.37 -19.66
N THR A 260 -0.90 -6.14 -19.99
CA THR A 260 -2.28 -5.67 -20.00
C THR A 260 -3.12 -6.44 -21.02
N MET A 261 -2.60 -6.63 -22.24
CA MET A 261 -3.29 -7.36 -23.29
C MET A 261 -3.54 -8.83 -22.90
N ILE A 262 -2.52 -9.56 -22.43
CA ILE A 262 -2.68 -10.97 -22.03
C ILE A 262 -3.63 -11.13 -20.84
N SER A 263 -3.63 -10.19 -19.88
CA SER A 263 -4.56 -10.21 -18.74
C SER A 263 -6.02 -10.06 -19.19
N ILE A 264 -6.28 -9.24 -20.22
CA ILE A 264 -7.63 -9.06 -20.78
C ILE A 264 -8.04 -10.30 -21.59
N VAL A 265 -7.16 -10.87 -22.39
CA VAL A 265 -7.45 -12.04 -23.22
C VAL A 265 -7.64 -13.31 -22.36
N ALA A 266 -6.83 -13.46 -21.30
CA ALA A 266 -6.85 -14.65 -20.43
C ALA A 266 -8.19 -14.93 -19.75
N ILE A 267 -9.04 -13.92 -19.55
CA ILE A 267 -10.36 -14.07 -18.90
C ILE A 267 -11.46 -14.53 -19.86
N THR A 268 -11.17 -14.72 -21.15
CA THR A 268 -12.12 -15.21 -22.13
C THR A 268 -12.23 -16.75 -22.12
N GLU A 269 -13.28 -17.30 -22.73
CA GLU A 269 -13.58 -18.74 -22.72
C GLU A 269 -12.45 -19.65 -23.22
N ASP A 270 -11.68 -19.20 -24.23
CA ASP A 270 -10.49 -19.88 -24.77
C ASP A 270 -9.20 -19.08 -24.52
N GLY A 271 -9.24 -18.16 -23.54
CA GLY A 271 -8.24 -17.11 -23.37
C GLY A 271 -6.82 -17.61 -23.13
N GLN A 272 -6.61 -18.64 -22.32
CA GLN A 272 -5.27 -19.18 -22.04
C GLN A 272 -4.59 -19.64 -23.34
N LYS A 273 -5.30 -20.40 -24.18
CA LYS A 273 -4.78 -20.83 -25.46
C LYS A 273 -4.46 -19.64 -26.37
N LYS A 274 -5.34 -18.64 -26.41
CA LYS A 274 -5.16 -17.44 -27.24
C LYS A 274 -4.04 -16.54 -26.75
N VAL A 275 -3.80 -16.45 -25.46
CA VAL A 275 -2.65 -15.72 -24.89
C VAL A 275 -1.34 -16.31 -25.46
N HIS A 276 -1.18 -17.63 -25.48
CA HIS A 276 0.02 -18.27 -26.04
C HIS A 276 0.14 -18.01 -27.55
N GLU A 277 -0.91 -18.25 -28.33
CA GLU A 277 -0.92 -18.04 -29.77
C GLU A 277 -0.58 -16.59 -30.16
N ARG A 278 -1.05 -15.60 -29.38
CA ARG A 278 -0.85 -14.17 -29.67
C ARG A 278 0.45 -13.61 -29.12
N SER A 279 1.11 -14.32 -28.23
CA SER A 279 2.38 -13.88 -27.63
C SER A 279 3.62 -14.48 -28.29
N GLU A 280 3.49 -15.41 -29.22
CA GLU A 280 4.63 -16.11 -29.87
C GLU A 280 5.66 -15.14 -30.50
N THR A 281 5.21 -14.01 -31.02
CA THR A 281 6.07 -13.01 -31.64
C THR A 281 6.63 -11.97 -30.65
N TYR A 282 6.20 -11.99 -29.39
CA TYR A 282 6.69 -11.06 -28.39
C TYR A 282 8.07 -11.48 -27.87
N PRO A 283 9.11 -10.61 -27.88
CA PRO A 283 10.48 -11.01 -27.55
C PRO A 283 10.69 -11.50 -26.10
N GLY A 284 9.83 -11.09 -25.17
CA GLY A 284 9.83 -11.50 -23.77
C GLY A 284 8.95 -12.73 -23.48
N TYR A 285 8.34 -13.34 -24.52
CA TYR A 285 7.43 -14.46 -24.33
C TYR A 285 8.19 -15.73 -23.85
N SER A 286 7.63 -16.34 -22.81
CA SER A 286 7.98 -17.70 -22.38
C SER A 286 6.69 -18.41 -22.03
N TYR A 287 6.55 -19.66 -22.46
CA TYR A 287 5.36 -20.47 -22.20
C TYR A 287 5.05 -20.55 -20.69
N ASP A 288 6.09 -20.66 -19.86
CA ASP A 288 5.96 -20.77 -18.40
C ASP A 288 5.56 -19.46 -17.72
N LEU A 289 5.80 -18.30 -18.36
CA LEU A 289 5.46 -16.97 -17.81
C LEU A 289 4.04 -16.51 -18.16
N SER A 290 3.37 -17.16 -19.08
CA SER A 290 2.01 -16.81 -19.50
C SER A 290 0.91 -17.60 -18.78
N LEU A 291 1.28 -18.37 -17.75
CA LEU A 291 0.37 -19.10 -16.86
C LEU A 291 0.01 -18.30 -15.58
N ILE A 292 0.17 -16.94 -15.59
CA ILE A 292 -0.13 -16.09 -14.43
C ILE A 292 -1.57 -15.56 -14.50
#